data_077c1fa1cd9f483ee4ec03a46a653a4a
#
_entry.id   077c1fa1cd9f483ee4ec03a46a653a4a
#
_cell.length_a   1.000
_cell.length_b   1.000
_cell.length_c   1.000
_cell.angle_alpha   90.00
_cell.angle_beta   90.00
_cell.angle_gamma   90.00
#
_symmetry.space_group_name_H-M   'P 1'
#
loop_
_entity.id
_entity.type
_entity.pdbx_description
1 polymer ?
#
loop_
_entity_poly.entity_id
_entity_poly.type
_entity_poly.pdbx_seq_one_letter_code
_entity_poly.pdbx_strand_id
1 'polypeptide(L)'
;MIDIKFLRENPEVVKQNIKNKFQDSKLPLVDEVIDLDKKSRAVKQEADSLRSNRNKYSKQIGALYGQGKKEEAEEMKKLVTEQGERLAELEKQEEELQAEVTQRMMIIPNIIDPSVPIGKDDSENVEVQRYGEPVVPDFEVPYHTEIIERFDGIDLDAARRVAGNGFYYLLGDIARLHSAVISYARDFMIDKGFTYCVPPFMIRSNVVTGVMSFAEMDAMMYKIEGEDLYLIGTSEHSMIGKFQDQMLKEENLPYTMTSYSPCFRKEKGAHGIEERGVYRIHQFEKQEMIVVCKPEDSMEWYDKMWSYTVELFRSLDIPVRTLECCSGDLADLKVKSVDVEAWSPRQKKYFEVGSCSTLGDAQARRLKIRVSGKDGKYFAHTLNNTVCAPPRMLIAFLENNLNEDGSVNIPTALQPYMGGKEKLVPKN
;
A
#
# COMPACT_ATOMS: atom_id res chain seq x y z
N MET A 1 7.11 -3.32 -8.32
CA MET A 1 8.27 -3.57 -9.24
C MET A 1 7.74 -3.61 -10.65
N ILE A 2 8.31 -2.84 -11.57
CA ILE A 2 7.93 -2.86 -12.99
C ILE A 2 8.36 -4.17 -13.68
N ASP A 3 7.84 -4.40 -14.89
CA ASP A 3 8.28 -5.55 -15.71
C ASP A 3 9.70 -5.33 -16.23
N ILE A 4 10.60 -6.28 -15.98
CA ILE A 4 11.98 -6.22 -16.48
C ILE A 4 12.04 -6.25 -18.02
N LYS A 5 11.09 -6.94 -18.67
CA LYS A 5 10.99 -6.94 -20.13
C LYS A 5 10.63 -5.55 -20.65
N PHE A 6 9.65 -4.89 -19.98
CA PHE A 6 9.28 -3.51 -20.31
C PHE A 6 10.47 -2.55 -20.16
N LEU A 7 11.20 -2.64 -19.04
CA LEU A 7 12.39 -1.82 -18.79
C LEU A 7 13.44 -2.00 -19.88
N ARG A 8 13.68 -3.23 -20.26
CA ARG A 8 14.67 -3.60 -21.28
C ARG A 8 14.31 -3.09 -22.66
N GLU A 9 13.03 -3.16 -23.03
CA GLU A 9 12.52 -2.73 -24.33
C GLU A 9 12.29 -1.21 -24.41
N ASN A 10 12.06 -0.55 -23.24
CA ASN A 10 11.70 0.86 -23.16
C ASN A 10 12.51 1.62 -22.11
N PRO A 11 13.86 1.55 -22.10
CA PRO A 11 14.68 2.16 -21.05
C PRO A 11 14.51 3.68 -20.95
N GLU A 12 14.32 4.37 -22.07
CA GLU A 12 14.13 5.82 -22.07
C GLU A 12 12.79 6.25 -21.48
N VAL A 13 11.74 5.43 -21.62
CA VAL A 13 10.44 5.67 -20.95
C VAL A 13 10.60 5.55 -19.45
N VAL A 14 11.33 4.54 -18.96
CA VAL A 14 11.61 4.36 -17.53
C VAL A 14 12.44 5.52 -16.98
N LYS A 15 13.50 5.94 -17.70
CA LYS A 15 14.31 7.10 -17.31
C LYS A 15 13.49 8.40 -17.26
N GLN A 16 12.62 8.61 -18.26
CA GLN A 16 11.74 9.78 -18.27
C GLN A 16 10.77 9.76 -17.10
N ASN A 17 10.20 8.59 -16.77
CA ASN A 17 9.34 8.43 -15.59
C ASN A 17 10.07 8.74 -14.28
N ILE A 18 11.32 8.32 -14.13
CA ILE A 18 12.17 8.66 -12.98
C ILE A 18 12.35 10.19 -12.86
N LYS A 19 12.62 10.86 -13.99
CA LYS A 19 12.73 12.34 -14.04
C LYS A 19 11.40 13.01 -13.69
N ASN A 20 10.29 12.52 -14.21
CA ASN A 20 8.95 13.03 -13.91
C ASN A 20 8.61 12.92 -12.41
N LYS A 21 9.19 11.93 -11.72
CA LYS A 21 9.07 11.75 -10.27
C LYS A 21 10.14 12.51 -9.47
N PHE A 22 10.97 13.31 -10.09
CA PHE A 22 12.06 14.06 -9.46
C PHE A 22 13.04 13.18 -8.67
N GLN A 23 13.33 11.99 -9.18
CA GLN A 23 14.17 10.98 -8.54
C GLN A 23 15.46 10.71 -9.35
N ASP A 24 16.11 11.73 -9.90
CA ASP A 24 17.24 11.63 -10.83
C ASP A 24 18.39 10.77 -10.34
N SER A 25 18.59 10.66 -9.02
CA SER A 25 19.58 9.77 -8.41
C SER A 25 19.39 8.30 -8.75
N LYS A 26 18.19 7.89 -9.18
CA LYS A 26 17.84 6.52 -9.58
C LYS A 26 18.09 6.24 -11.08
N LEU A 27 18.42 7.25 -11.90
CA LEU A 27 18.65 7.07 -13.35
C LEU A 27 19.70 6.00 -13.68
N PRO A 28 20.86 5.93 -12.98
CA PRO A 28 21.87 4.92 -13.26
C PRO A 28 21.37 3.48 -13.10
N LEU A 29 20.39 3.25 -12.20
CA LEU A 29 19.85 1.92 -11.94
C LEU A 29 19.25 1.26 -13.19
N VAL A 30 18.73 2.04 -14.11
CA VAL A 30 18.14 1.51 -15.37
C VAL A 30 19.20 0.81 -16.22
N ASP A 31 20.34 1.46 -16.42
CA ASP A 31 21.44 0.88 -17.20
C ASP A 31 22.11 -0.28 -16.46
N GLU A 32 22.29 -0.18 -15.14
CA GLU A 32 22.79 -1.26 -14.30
C GLU A 32 21.91 -2.53 -14.39
N VAL A 33 20.59 -2.36 -14.34
CA VAL A 33 19.64 -3.51 -14.49
C VAL A 33 19.77 -4.13 -15.86
N ILE A 34 19.88 -3.35 -16.94
CA ILE A 34 20.04 -3.86 -18.31
C ILE A 34 21.31 -4.69 -18.42
N ASP A 35 22.43 -4.20 -17.89
CA ASP A 35 23.71 -4.89 -17.93
C ASP A 35 23.69 -6.19 -17.10
N LEU A 36 23.15 -6.15 -15.90
CA LEU A 36 23.00 -7.32 -15.04
C LEU A 36 22.04 -8.36 -15.63
N ASP A 37 20.90 -7.94 -16.19
CA ASP A 37 19.96 -8.84 -16.86
C ASP A 37 20.60 -9.51 -18.07
N LYS A 38 21.41 -8.77 -18.86
CA LYS A 38 22.15 -9.34 -19.97
C LYS A 38 23.11 -10.43 -19.51
N LYS A 39 23.87 -10.17 -18.44
CA LYS A 39 24.80 -11.16 -17.84
C LYS A 39 24.03 -12.36 -17.30
N SER A 40 22.95 -12.13 -16.54
CA SER A 40 22.10 -13.19 -15.98
C SER A 40 21.54 -14.11 -17.07
N ARG A 41 21.05 -13.55 -18.17
CA ARG A 41 20.54 -14.33 -19.31
C ARG A 41 21.63 -15.13 -20.01
N ALA A 42 22.84 -14.59 -20.13
CA ALA A 42 23.98 -15.33 -20.73
C ALA A 42 24.39 -16.52 -19.85
N VAL A 43 24.53 -16.31 -18.54
CA VAL A 43 24.83 -17.37 -17.56
C VAL A 43 23.74 -18.45 -17.57
N LYS A 44 22.48 -18.04 -17.59
CA LYS A 44 21.36 -18.97 -17.67
C LYS A 44 21.38 -19.79 -18.95
N GLN A 45 21.65 -19.19 -20.09
CA GLN A 45 21.75 -19.89 -21.39
C GLN A 45 22.86 -20.94 -21.37
N GLU A 46 24.03 -20.61 -20.81
CA GLU A 46 25.14 -21.57 -20.64
C GLU A 46 24.75 -22.73 -19.71
N ALA A 47 24.13 -22.40 -18.55
CA ALA A 47 23.65 -23.39 -17.59
C ALA A 47 22.59 -24.33 -18.20
N ASP A 48 21.63 -23.81 -18.94
CA ASP A 48 20.59 -24.61 -19.62
C ASP A 48 21.18 -25.52 -20.70
N SER A 49 22.20 -25.05 -21.42
CA SER A 49 22.95 -25.85 -22.40
C SER A 49 23.67 -27.03 -21.72
N LEU A 50 24.35 -26.78 -20.57
CA LEU A 50 25.01 -27.82 -19.81
C LEU A 50 24.04 -28.83 -19.18
N ARG A 51 22.88 -28.37 -18.68
CA ARG A 51 21.81 -29.27 -18.20
C ARG A 51 21.31 -30.19 -19.31
N SER A 52 21.09 -29.65 -20.52
CA SER A 52 20.69 -30.42 -21.68
C SER A 52 21.74 -31.47 -22.06
N ASN A 53 23.02 -31.05 -22.14
CA ASN A 53 24.15 -31.93 -22.46
C ASN A 53 24.29 -33.03 -21.41
N ARG A 54 24.23 -32.74 -20.13
CA ARG A 54 24.29 -33.72 -19.05
C ARG A 54 23.24 -34.83 -19.22
N ASN A 55 22.00 -34.44 -19.54
CA ASN A 55 20.92 -35.42 -19.76
C ASN A 55 21.20 -36.30 -20.99
N LYS A 56 21.75 -35.70 -22.08
CA LYS A 56 22.14 -36.45 -23.28
C LYS A 56 23.28 -37.42 -23.02
N TYR A 57 24.35 -36.96 -22.35
CA TYR A 57 25.53 -37.79 -22.04
C TYR A 57 25.21 -38.90 -21.08
N SER A 58 24.37 -38.67 -20.08
CA SER A 58 23.94 -39.74 -19.15
C SER A 58 23.26 -40.89 -19.87
N LYS A 59 22.44 -40.60 -20.90
CA LYS A 59 21.84 -41.66 -21.74
C LYS A 59 22.86 -42.38 -22.60
N GLN A 60 23.86 -41.66 -23.14
CA GLN A 60 24.91 -42.20 -23.98
C GLN A 60 25.87 -43.10 -23.18
N ILE A 61 26.25 -42.73 -21.97
CA ILE A 61 27.06 -43.54 -21.04
C ILE A 61 26.41 -44.92 -20.83
N GLY A 62 25.09 -44.93 -20.53
CA GLY A 62 24.36 -46.19 -20.38
C GLY A 62 24.39 -47.06 -21.62
N ALA A 63 24.27 -46.47 -22.82
CA ALA A 63 24.33 -47.19 -24.08
C ALA A 63 25.75 -47.74 -24.38
N LEU A 64 26.83 -46.98 -24.09
CA LEU A 64 28.22 -47.39 -24.23
C LEU A 64 28.59 -48.54 -23.33
N TYR A 65 28.15 -48.54 -22.07
CA TYR A 65 28.33 -49.68 -21.18
C TYR A 65 27.62 -50.93 -21.68
N GLY A 66 26.37 -50.78 -22.20
CA GLY A 66 25.63 -51.87 -22.84
C GLY A 66 26.27 -52.46 -24.07
N GLN A 67 27.11 -51.69 -24.77
CA GLN A 67 27.90 -52.10 -25.96
C GLN A 67 29.30 -52.63 -25.59
N GLY A 68 29.69 -52.64 -24.31
CA GLY A 68 31.01 -53.08 -23.87
C GLY A 68 32.13 -52.06 -24.06
N LYS A 69 31.84 -50.82 -24.48
CA LYS A 69 32.79 -49.71 -24.78
C LYS A 69 33.14 -48.95 -23.50
N LYS A 70 33.85 -49.60 -22.58
CA LYS A 70 34.13 -49.09 -21.21
C LYS A 70 35.01 -47.82 -21.23
N GLU A 71 36.04 -47.75 -22.09
CA GLU A 71 36.94 -46.59 -22.17
C GLU A 71 36.21 -45.34 -22.63
N GLU A 72 35.43 -45.43 -23.71
CA GLU A 72 34.59 -44.32 -24.19
C GLU A 72 33.55 -43.86 -23.13
N ALA A 73 33.01 -44.80 -22.38
CA ALA A 73 32.06 -44.47 -21.30
C ALA A 73 32.76 -43.73 -20.14
N GLU A 74 33.98 -44.10 -19.75
CA GLU A 74 34.73 -43.41 -18.70
C GLU A 74 35.22 -42.03 -19.13
N GLU A 75 35.61 -41.81 -20.40
CA GLU A 75 35.94 -40.47 -20.94
C GLU A 75 34.73 -39.58 -20.88
N MET A 76 33.56 -40.06 -21.32
CA MET A 76 32.31 -39.28 -21.27
C MET A 76 31.87 -38.98 -19.84
N LYS A 77 32.16 -39.89 -18.92
CA LYS A 77 31.86 -39.68 -17.49
C LYS A 77 32.73 -38.59 -16.86
N LYS A 78 34.02 -38.49 -17.23
CA LYS A 78 34.90 -37.39 -16.85
C LYS A 78 34.33 -36.04 -17.36
N LEU A 79 33.96 -36.00 -18.63
CA LEU A 79 33.36 -34.80 -19.23
C LEU A 79 32.07 -34.37 -18.48
N VAL A 80 31.22 -35.31 -18.13
CA VAL A 80 30.01 -35.04 -17.32
C VAL A 80 30.35 -34.48 -15.95
N THR A 81 31.43 -34.97 -15.32
CA THR A 81 31.89 -34.45 -14.04
C THR A 81 32.38 -33.02 -14.14
N GLU A 82 33.26 -32.71 -15.11
CA GLU A 82 33.76 -31.35 -15.36
C GLU A 82 32.62 -30.37 -15.70
N GLN A 83 31.68 -30.81 -16.53
CA GLN A 83 30.48 -30.00 -16.84
C GLN A 83 29.56 -29.84 -15.62
N GLY A 84 29.52 -30.81 -14.73
CA GLY A 84 28.80 -30.74 -13.47
C GLY A 84 29.34 -29.66 -12.52
N GLU A 85 30.66 -29.56 -12.40
CA GLU A 85 31.34 -28.54 -11.59
C GLU A 85 31.08 -27.15 -12.17
N ARG A 86 31.22 -27.00 -13.51
CA ARG A 86 30.90 -25.73 -14.19
C ARG A 86 29.43 -25.33 -14.08
N LEU A 87 28.52 -26.30 -14.14
CA LEU A 87 27.08 -26.05 -13.97
C LEU A 87 26.79 -25.55 -12.55
N ALA A 88 27.38 -26.13 -11.52
CA ALA A 88 27.17 -25.66 -10.14
C ALA A 88 27.67 -24.23 -9.92
N GLU A 89 28.79 -23.86 -10.55
CA GLU A 89 29.31 -22.48 -10.53
C GLU A 89 28.36 -21.52 -11.23
N LEU A 90 27.85 -21.89 -12.40
CA LEU A 90 26.87 -21.06 -13.14
C LEU A 90 25.54 -20.90 -12.42
N GLU A 91 25.07 -21.96 -11.77
CA GLU A 91 23.83 -21.90 -10.95
C GLU A 91 23.98 -20.89 -9.80
N LYS A 92 25.14 -20.89 -9.14
CA LYS A 92 25.44 -19.90 -8.10
C LYS A 92 25.51 -18.49 -8.67
N GLN A 93 26.18 -18.28 -9.83
CA GLN A 93 26.25 -16.98 -10.49
C GLN A 93 24.86 -16.51 -10.97
N GLU A 94 24.02 -17.42 -11.47
CA GLU A 94 22.64 -17.10 -11.87
C GLU A 94 21.84 -16.58 -10.67
N GLU A 95 21.94 -17.24 -9.50
CA GLU A 95 21.27 -16.83 -8.28
C GLU A 95 21.74 -15.45 -7.79
N GLU A 96 23.07 -15.23 -7.75
CA GLU A 96 23.66 -13.95 -7.34
C GLU A 96 23.22 -12.80 -8.27
N LEU A 97 23.33 -12.98 -9.58
CA LEU A 97 22.92 -11.98 -10.56
C LEU A 97 21.42 -11.69 -10.52
N GLN A 98 20.60 -12.71 -10.33
CA GLN A 98 19.15 -12.54 -10.20
C GLN A 98 18.78 -11.78 -8.92
N ALA A 99 19.49 -12.02 -7.83
CA ALA A 99 19.30 -11.27 -6.59
C ALA A 99 19.65 -9.77 -6.77
N GLU A 100 20.79 -9.49 -7.45
CA GLU A 100 21.22 -8.13 -7.74
C GLU A 100 20.25 -7.39 -8.68
N VAL A 101 19.75 -8.04 -9.73
CA VAL A 101 18.72 -7.50 -10.62
C VAL A 101 17.47 -7.16 -9.81
N THR A 102 17.00 -8.10 -8.99
CA THR A 102 15.79 -7.93 -8.17
C THR A 102 15.93 -6.75 -7.20
N GLN A 103 17.07 -6.63 -6.52
CA GLN A 103 17.34 -5.55 -5.58
C GLN A 103 17.23 -4.17 -6.26
N ARG A 104 17.82 -4.00 -7.44
CA ARG A 104 17.76 -2.74 -8.19
C ARG A 104 16.36 -2.46 -8.75
N MET A 105 15.71 -3.48 -9.27
CA MET A 105 14.34 -3.38 -9.76
C MET A 105 13.34 -2.97 -8.66
N MET A 106 13.58 -3.33 -7.42
CA MET A 106 12.74 -2.92 -6.28
C MET A 106 12.90 -1.45 -5.90
N ILE A 107 13.99 -0.78 -6.33
CA ILE A 107 14.25 0.64 -6.08
C ILE A 107 13.69 1.52 -7.21
N ILE A 108 13.63 1.00 -8.43
CA ILE A 108 13.07 1.72 -9.58
C ILE A 108 11.56 1.93 -9.35
N PRO A 109 11.06 3.18 -9.45
CA PRO A 109 9.66 3.47 -9.23
C PRO A 109 8.77 2.89 -10.32
N ASN A 110 7.50 2.66 -9.98
CA ASN A 110 6.48 2.24 -10.94
C ASN A 110 6.24 3.34 -12.00
N ILE A 111 5.75 2.93 -13.15
CA ILE A 111 5.37 3.87 -14.21
C ILE A 111 4.06 4.55 -13.81
N ILE A 112 4.06 5.87 -13.79
CA ILE A 112 2.87 6.66 -13.49
C ILE A 112 1.90 6.68 -14.67
N ASP A 113 0.60 6.82 -14.37
CA ASP A 113 -0.40 6.99 -15.39
C ASP A 113 -0.18 8.30 -16.18
N PRO A 114 -0.40 8.33 -17.50
CA PRO A 114 -0.21 9.55 -18.30
C PRO A 114 -1.07 10.75 -17.86
N SER A 115 -2.17 10.53 -17.13
CA SER A 115 -3.04 11.59 -16.60
C SER A 115 -2.51 12.23 -15.32
N VAL A 116 -1.48 11.65 -14.67
CA VAL A 116 -0.89 12.19 -13.43
C VAL A 116 -0.23 13.54 -13.71
N PRO A 117 -0.61 14.60 -12.98
CA PRO A 117 0.02 15.90 -13.12
C PRO A 117 1.51 15.84 -12.73
N ILE A 118 2.34 16.53 -13.50
CA ILE A 118 3.78 16.60 -13.19
C ILE A 118 3.98 17.75 -12.19
N GLY A 119 4.50 17.42 -11.02
CA GLY A 119 4.75 18.35 -9.93
C GLY A 119 5.78 17.77 -8.98
N LYS A 120 6.44 18.63 -8.18
CA LYS A 120 7.59 18.27 -7.37
C LYS A 120 7.21 17.65 -6.03
N ASP A 121 6.17 18.17 -5.39
CA ASP A 121 5.72 17.77 -4.07
C ASP A 121 4.21 18.05 -3.89
N ASP A 122 3.67 17.73 -2.72
CA ASP A 122 2.25 17.84 -2.37
C ASP A 122 1.64 19.23 -2.58
N SER A 123 2.45 20.29 -2.57
CA SER A 123 1.97 21.67 -2.85
C SER A 123 1.50 21.87 -4.30
N GLU A 124 1.90 20.98 -5.20
CA GLU A 124 1.54 20.99 -6.63
C GLU A 124 0.45 19.96 -6.99
N ASN A 125 -0.15 19.31 -5.98
CA ASN A 125 -1.32 18.47 -6.17
C ASN A 125 -2.51 19.28 -6.71
N VAL A 126 -3.33 18.67 -7.57
CA VAL A 126 -4.37 19.37 -8.32
C VAL A 126 -5.76 19.07 -7.77
N GLU A 127 -6.48 20.11 -7.32
CA GLU A 127 -7.88 19.97 -6.93
C GLU A 127 -8.73 19.56 -8.13
N VAL A 128 -9.48 18.46 -7.98
CA VAL A 128 -10.34 17.92 -9.02
C VAL A 128 -11.78 18.40 -8.84
N GLN A 129 -12.35 18.17 -7.65
CA GLN A 129 -13.75 18.48 -7.38
C GLN A 129 -14.02 18.68 -5.89
N ARG A 130 -14.99 19.54 -5.58
CA ARG A 130 -15.54 19.75 -4.24
C ARG A 130 -16.93 19.13 -4.14
N TYR A 131 -17.22 18.60 -2.95
CA TYR A 131 -18.48 17.94 -2.60
C TYR A 131 -19.02 18.55 -1.31
N GLY A 132 -20.15 19.24 -1.38
CA GLY A 132 -20.72 20.02 -0.28
C GLY A 132 -20.05 21.37 -0.13
N GLU A 133 -20.83 22.30 0.44
CA GLU A 133 -20.39 23.67 0.66
C GLU A 133 -19.59 23.78 1.97
N PRO A 134 -18.37 24.33 1.93
CA PRO A 134 -17.60 24.58 3.13
C PRO A 134 -18.25 25.71 3.94
N VAL A 135 -18.61 25.44 5.18
CA VAL A 135 -19.24 26.39 6.10
C VAL A 135 -18.22 26.85 7.15
N VAL A 136 -18.18 28.14 7.42
CA VAL A 136 -17.49 28.74 8.56
C VAL A 136 -18.56 29.27 9.49
N PRO A 137 -18.72 28.75 10.70
CA PRO A 137 -19.74 29.25 11.64
C PRO A 137 -19.39 30.66 12.13
N ASP A 138 -20.41 31.35 12.64
CA ASP A 138 -20.26 32.72 13.17
C ASP A 138 -19.61 32.77 14.56
N PHE A 139 -19.26 31.61 15.13
CA PHE A 139 -18.53 31.46 16.40
C PHE A 139 -17.11 30.89 16.17
N GLU A 140 -16.25 31.10 17.15
CA GLU A 140 -14.88 30.54 17.10
C GLU A 140 -14.93 29.03 17.32
N VAL A 141 -14.37 28.26 16.36
CA VAL A 141 -14.23 26.80 16.49
C VAL A 141 -12.95 26.51 17.24
N PRO A 142 -13.01 25.90 18.45
CA PRO A 142 -11.84 25.58 19.24
C PRO A 142 -10.95 24.51 18.57
N TYR A 143 -9.74 24.34 19.09
CA TYR A 143 -8.88 23.24 18.68
C TYR A 143 -9.53 21.89 19.05
N HIS A 144 -9.33 20.88 18.25
CA HIS A 144 -10.05 19.60 18.41
C HIS A 144 -9.86 18.96 19.80
N THR A 145 -8.69 19.09 20.43
CA THR A 145 -8.48 18.58 21.79
C THR A 145 -9.33 19.36 22.80
N GLU A 146 -9.48 20.67 22.65
CA GLU A 146 -10.31 21.51 23.51
C GLU A 146 -11.80 21.13 23.38
N ILE A 147 -12.25 20.81 22.15
CA ILE A 147 -13.60 20.29 21.94
C ILE A 147 -13.77 18.97 22.70
N ILE A 148 -12.82 18.03 22.54
CA ILE A 148 -12.89 16.70 23.16
C ILE A 148 -12.81 16.80 24.70
N GLU A 149 -11.98 17.69 25.24
CA GLU A 149 -11.82 17.93 26.69
C GLU A 149 -13.13 18.36 27.36
N ARG A 150 -13.98 19.13 26.66
CA ARG A 150 -15.32 19.51 27.19
C ARG A 150 -16.25 18.31 27.46
N PHE A 151 -15.93 17.15 26.88
CA PHE A 151 -16.64 15.89 27.08
C PHE A 151 -15.93 14.96 28.07
N ASP A 152 -14.82 15.39 28.73
CA ASP A 152 -13.88 14.51 29.45
C ASP A 152 -13.42 13.34 28.55
N GLY A 153 -13.28 13.59 27.27
CA GLY A 153 -13.17 12.58 26.22
C GLY A 153 -11.74 12.18 25.82
N ILE A 154 -10.71 12.81 26.41
CA ILE A 154 -9.30 12.53 26.09
C ILE A 154 -8.40 12.68 27.31
N ASP A 155 -7.35 11.82 27.41
CA ASP A 155 -6.29 11.95 28.40
C ASP A 155 -4.93 11.73 27.72
N LEU A 156 -4.31 12.82 27.31
CA LEU A 156 -2.98 12.81 26.67
C LEU A 156 -1.85 12.66 27.70
N ASP A 157 -2.07 13.11 28.94
CA ASP A 157 -1.05 13.00 30.00
C ASP A 157 -0.91 11.56 30.49
N ALA A 158 -2.00 10.82 30.63
CA ALA A 158 -1.94 9.39 30.90
C ALA A 158 -1.26 8.64 29.74
N ALA A 159 -1.61 8.95 28.50
CA ALA A 159 -0.98 8.34 27.33
C ALA A 159 0.54 8.58 27.29
N ARG A 160 0.98 9.80 27.60
CA ARG A 160 2.41 10.15 27.69
C ARG A 160 3.14 9.33 28.76
N ARG A 161 2.51 9.12 29.91
CA ARG A 161 3.10 8.28 30.99
C ARG A 161 3.22 6.81 30.62
N VAL A 162 2.26 6.30 29.82
CA VAL A 162 2.20 4.86 29.47
C VAL A 162 3.03 4.52 28.23
N ALA A 163 2.94 5.35 27.19
CA ALA A 163 3.48 5.01 25.86
C ALA A 163 4.35 6.10 25.22
N GLY A 164 4.40 7.30 25.83
CA GLY A 164 5.10 8.45 25.27
C GLY A 164 4.19 9.39 24.46
N ASN A 165 4.80 10.33 23.75
CA ASN A 165 4.08 11.24 22.86
C ASN A 165 3.56 10.50 21.62
N GLY A 166 2.51 11.03 20.98
CA GLY A 166 1.92 10.43 19.79
C GLY A 166 0.98 9.25 20.07
N PHE A 167 0.52 9.13 21.31
CA PHE A 167 -0.52 8.19 21.75
C PHE A 167 -1.64 8.95 22.47
N TYR A 168 -2.78 8.31 22.64
CA TYR A 168 -3.96 8.91 23.27
C TYR A 168 -4.78 7.89 24.05
N TYR A 169 -5.55 8.38 25.02
CA TYR A 169 -6.73 7.70 25.54
C TYR A 169 -7.94 8.51 25.09
N LEU A 170 -8.91 7.84 24.47
CA LEU A 170 -10.26 8.38 24.26
C LEU A 170 -11.20 7.80 25.31
N LEU A 171 -12.13 8.60 25.82
CA LEU A 171 -12.98 8.24 26.94
C LEU A 171 -14.45 8.59 26.62
N GLY A 172 -15.38 7.93 27.33
CA GLY A 172 -16.79 8.26 27.34
C GLY A 172 -17.45 8.33 25.95
N ASP A 173 -18.22 9.38 25.72
CA ASP A 173 -18.96 9.57 24.46
C ASP A 173 -18.04 9.78 23.26
N ILE A 174 -16.85 10.32 23.46
CA ILE A 174 -15.85 10.47 22.36
C ILE A 174 -15.29 9.11 21.96
N ALA A 175 -14.96 8.22 22.90
CA ALA A 175 -14.54 6.86 22.60
C ALA A 175 -15.65 6.07 21.87
N ARG A 176 -16.90 6.29 22.31
CA ARG A 176 -18.07 5.71 21.62
C ARG A 176 -18.21 6.26 20.20
N LEU A 177 -18.06 7.57 19.99
CA LEU A 177 -18.11 8.20 18.67
C LEU A 177 -17.02 7.63 17.74
N HIS A 178 -15.80 7.48 18.25
CA HIS A 178 -14.69 6.82 17.53
C HIS A 178 -15.06 5.41 17.06
N SER A 179 -15.62 4.58 17.94
CA SER A 179 -16.07 3.23 17.59
C SER A 179 -17.27 3.24 16.62
N ALA A 180 -18.16 4.22 16.78
CA ALA A 180 -19.34 4.37 15.94
C ALA A 180 -18.99 4.69 14.49
N VAL A 181 -18.06 5.62 14.22
CA VAL A 181 -17.65 5.96 12.85
C VAL A 181 -16.97 4.79 12.16
N ILE A 182 -16.18 3.98 12.88
CA ILE A 182 -15.57 2.77 12.34
C ILE A 182 -16.63 1.71 12.03
N SER A 183 -17.58 1.48 12.96
CA SER A 183 -18.65 0.51 12.77
C SER A 183 -19.55 0.88 11.59
N TYR A 184 -19.87 2.15 11.46
CA TYR A 184 -20.61 2.67 10.31
C TYR A 184 -19.82 2.48 9.01
N ALA A 185 -18.53 2.84 8.97
CA ALA A 185 -17.68 2.67 7.79
C ALA A 185 -17.55 1.20 7.38
N ARG A 186 -17.47 0.26 8.34
CA ARG A 186 -17.47 -1.17 8.07
C ARG A 186 -18.76 -1.61 7.40
N ASP A 187 -19.91 -1.27 7.98
CA ASP A 187 -21.21 -1.70 7.48
C ASP A 187 -21.52 -1.05 6.13
N PHE A 188 -21.14 0.24 5.95
CA PHE A 188 -21.20 0.93 4.67
C PHE A 188 -20.46 0.17 3.55
N MET A 189 -19.25 -0.34 3.83
CA MET A 189 -18.48 -1.10 2.84
C MET A 189 -19.05 -2.49 2.59
N ILE A 190 -19.62 -3.15 3.60
CA ILE A 190 -20.35 -4.42 3.41
C ILE A 190 -21.55 -4.20 2.49
N ASP A 191 -22.30 -3.13 2.68
CA ASP A 191 -23.45 -2.75 1.82
C ASP A 191 -23.03 -2.42 0.37
N LYS A 192 -21.78 -1.96 0.16
CA LYS A 192 -21.17 -1.81 -1.17
C LYS A 192 -20.70 -3.13 -1.79
N GLY A 193 -20.89 -4.26 -1.11
CA GLY A 193 -20.55 -5.60 -1.58
C GLY A 193 -19.10 -6.04 -1.30
N PHE A 194 -18.39 -5.33 -0.43
CA PHE A 194 -17.04 -5.72 -0.01
C PHE A 194 -17.08 -6.83 1.04
N THR A 195 -16.23 -7.82 0.89
CA THR A 195 -16.05 -8.87 1.90
C THR A 195 -15.29 -8.31 3.10
N TYR A 196 -15.96 -8.29 4.27
CA TYR A 196 -15.29 -7.91 5.51
C TYR A 196 -14.35 -9.01 5.99
N CYS A 197 -13.13 -8.66 6.37
CA CYS A 197 -12.19 -9.59 6.97
C CYS A 197 -11.45 -9.00 8.17
N VAL A 198 -10.99 -9.86 9.05
CA VAL A 198 -10.08 -9.55 10.16
C VAL A 198 -8.74 -10.19 9.83
N PRO A 199 -7.74 -9.42 9.38
CA PRO A 199 -6.46 -9.94 8.95
C PRO A 199 -5.47 -10.03 10.14
N PRO A 200 -4.31 -10.69 9.97
CA PRO A 200 -3.20 -10.57 10.91
C PRO A 200 -2.71 -9.11 11.01
N PHE A 201 -2.42 -8.64 12.22
CA PHE A 201 -1.88 -7.29 12.46
C PHE A 201 -0.35 -7.25 12.54
N MET A 202 0.29 -8.40 12.35
CA MET A 202 1.73 -8.56 12.18
C MET A 202 1.99 -9.35 10.92
N ILE A 203 2.99 -8.92 10.14
CA ILE A 203 3.34 -9.51 8.85
C ILE A 203 4.86 -9.75 8.75
N ARG A 204 5.26 -10.71 7.92
CA ARG A 204 6.68 -11.03 7.68
C ARG A 204 7.33 -10.02 6.73
N SER A 205 8.66 -9.95 6.79
CA SER A 205 9.49 -9.06 5.97
C SER A 205 9.23 -9.18 4.47
N ASN A 206 9.00 -10.39 3.96
CA ASN A 206 8.72 -10.64 2.55
C ASN A 206 7.36 -10.05 2.10
N VAL A 207 6.37 -9.97 3.00
CA VAL A 207 5.12 -9.26 2.73
C VAL A 207 5.35 -7.76 2.76
N VAL A 208 6.07 -7.24 3.77
CA VAL A 208 6.39 -5.80 3.87
C VAL A 208 7.05 -5.30 2.60
N THR A 209 8.12 -5.96 2.15
CA THR A 209 8.85 -5.58 0.93
C THR A 209 8.05 -5.82 -0.35
N GLY A 210 7.00 -6.63 -0.28
CA GLY A 210 6.04 -6.82 -1.37
C GLY A 210 5.08 -5.67 -1.55
N VAL A 211 4.67 -5.00 -0.46
CA VAL A 211 3.60 -3.99 -0.48
C VAL A 211 4.09 -2.54 -0.44
N MET A 212 5.34 -2.28 -0.04
CA MET A 212 5.90 -0.93 0.04
C MET A 212 7.36 -0.87 -0.40
N SER A 213 7.90 0.34 -0.56
CA SER A 213 9.32 0.57 -0.82
C SER A 213 10.18 0.37 0.44
N PHE A 214 11.48 0.19 0.28
CA PHE A 214 12.41 0.10 1.41
C PHE A 214 12.46 1.40 2.24
N ALA A 215 12.35 2.55 1.59
CA ALA A 215 12.33 3.85 2.26
C ALA A 215 11.08 4.00 3.15
N GLU A 216 9.91 3.64 2.64
CA GLU A 216 8.65 3.63 3.41
C GLU A 216 8.73 2.64 4.57
N MET A 217 9.29 1.45 4.35
CA MET A 217 9.47 0.44 5.40
C MET A 217 10.30 1.00 6.57
N ASP A 218 11.43 1.64 6.32
CA ASP A 218 12.27 2.21 7.38
C ASP A 218 11.60 3.37 8.10
N ALA A 219 10.91 4.24 7.37
CA ALA A 219 10.23 5.40 7.93
C ALA A 219 8.99 5.03 8.77
N MET A 220 8.28 3.97 8.39
CA MET A 220 6.94 3.64 8.91
C MET A 220 6.91 2.45 9.87
N MET A 221 7.60 1.34 9.57
CA MET A 221 7.30 0.04 10.18
C MET A 221 7.98 -0.18 11.52
N TYR A 222 7.22 -0.62 12.53
CA TYR A 222 7.76 -1.20 13.76
C TYR A 222 8.09 -2.68 13.56
N LYS A 223 9.32 -3.07 13.88
CA LYS A 223 9.77 -4.46 13.86
C LYS A 223 9.72 -5.05 15.27
N ILE A 224 9.29 -6.30 15.38
CA ILE A 224 9.37 -7.08 16.64
C ILE A 224 10.79 -7.58 16.78
N GLU A 225 11.41 -7.30 17.93
CA GLU A 225 12.76 -7.76 18.23
C GLU A 225 12.83 -9.28 18.36
N GLY A 226 13.82 -9.89 17.70
CA GLY A 226 14.00 -11.34 17.72
C GLY A 226 13.10 -12.14 16.77
N GLU A 227 12.17 -11.48 16.08
CA GLU A 227 11.17 -12.11 15.20
C GLU A 227 11.24 -11.55 13.78
N ASP A 228 10.87 -12.35 12.78
CA ASP A 228 10.58 -11.86 11.43
C ASP A 228 9.14 -11.39 11.33
N LEU A 229 8.78 -10.43 12.19
CA LEU A 229 7.45 -9.82 12.24
C LEU A 229 7.52 -8.31 12.36
N TYR A 230 6.57 -7.66 11.71
CA TYR A 230 6.38 -6.21 11.68
C TYR A 230 4.93 -5.88 11.99
N LEU A 231 4.67 -4.87 12.82
CA LEU A 231 3.34 -4.34 13.02
C LEU A 231 2.87 -3.62 11.74
N ILE A 232 1.63 -3.85 11.34
CA ILE A 232 1.08 -3.23 10.12
C ILE A 232 0.87 -1.73 10.28
N GLY A 233 1.18 -0.96 9.25
CA GLY A 233 0.82 0.46 9.15
C GLY A 233 -0.57 0.70 8.55
N THR A 234 -1.18 -0.36 8.00
CA THR A 234 -2.52 -0.41 7.39
C THR A 234 -2.91 -1.86 7.14
N SER A 235 -4.20 -2.19 7.20
CA SER A 235 -4.67 -3.54 6.88
C SER A 235 -4.51 -3.92 5.40
N GLU A 236 -4.30 -2.94 4.51
CA GLU A 236 -3.89 -3.19 3.12
C GLU A 236 -2.76 -4.21 3.05
N HIS A 237 -1.72 -4.02 3.88
CA HIS A 237 -0.53 -4.88 3.87
C HIS A 237 -0.87 -6.36 4.05
N SER A 238 -1.69 -6.66 5.03
CA SER A 238 -2.11 -8.03 5.31
C SER A 238 -3.11 -8.55 4.28
N MET A 239 -4.06 -7.71 3.85
CA MET A 239 -5.08 -8.11 2.88
C MET A 239 -4.46 -8.42 1.50
N ILE A 240 -3.51 -7.62 1.04
CA ILE A 240 -2.78 -7.91 -0.21
C ILE A 240 -1.84 -9.10 -0.01
N GLY A 241 -1.16 -9.17 1.14
CA GLY A 241 -0.30 -10.30 1.51
C GLY A 241 -0.99 -11.66 1.52
N LYS A 242 -2.32 -11.69 1.76
CA LYS A 242 -3.15 -12.90 1.68
C LYS A 242 -3.03 -13.63 0.33
N PHE A 243 -2.77 -12.89 -0.73
CA PHE A 243 -2.68 -13.42 -2.09
C PHE A 243 -1.24 -13.80 -2.51
N GLN A 244 -0.25 -13.68 -1.62
CA GLN A 244 1.15 -14.00 -1.93
C GLN A 244 1.29 -15.42 -2.48
N ASP A 245 2.11 -15.58 -3.55
CA ASP A 245 2.40 -16.83 -4.25
C ASP A 245 1.16 -17.56 -4.81
N GLN A 246 0.02 -16.87 -4.95
CA GLN A 246 -1.22 -17.48 -5.46
C GLN A 246 -1.33 -17.37 -6.98
N MET A 247 -1.94 -18.41 -7.56
CA MET A 247 -2.46 -18.41 -8.92
C MET A 247 -3.97 -18.28 -8.84
N LEU A 248 -4.46 -17.05 -9.05
CA LEU A 248 -5.88 -16.74 -9.01
C LEU A 248 -6.56 -17.19 -10.30
N LYS A 249 -7.83 -17.56 -10.20
CA LYS A 249 -8.65 -17.81 -11.37
C LYS A 249 -9.29 -16.50 -11.82
N GLU A 250 -9.22 -16.21 -13.11
CA GLU A 250 -9.77 -14.97 -13.70
C GLU A 250 -11.28 -14.82 -13.44
N GLU A 251 -12.01 -15.92 -13.43
CA GLU A 251 -13.47 -15.97 -13.16
C GLU A 251 -13.85 -15.49 -11.75
N ASN A 252 -12.89 -15.48 -10.80
CA ASN A 252 -13.13 -15.06 -9.42
C ASN A 252 -12.78 -13.58 -9.17
N LEU A 253 -12.26 -12.89 -10.18
CA LEU A 253 -11.96 -11.46 -10.07
C LEU A 253 -13.21 -10.60 -10.34
N PRO A 254 -13.34 -9.44 -9.67
CA PRO A 254 -12.42 -8.89 -8.68
C PRO A 254 -12.60 -9.46 -7.28
N TYR A 255 -11.52 -9.49 -6.48
CA TYR A 255 -11.64 -9.62 -5.03
C TYR A 255 -11.75 -8.23 -4.42
N THR A 256 -12.87 -7.96 -3.76
CA THR A 256 -13.16 -6.71 -3.05
C THR A 256 -13.22 -6.99 -1.57
N MET A 257 -12.31 -6.43 -0.79
CA MET A 257 -12.20 -6.69 0.63
C MET A 257 -12.10 -5.40 1.43
N THR A 258 -12.69 -5.41 2.62
CA THR A 258 -12.60 -4.32 3.59
C THR A 258 -12.22 -4.85 4.95
N SER A 259 -11.49 -4.07 5.72
CA SER A 259 -10.98 -4.49 7.03
C SER A 259 -10.85 -3.32 7.98
N TYR A 260 -11.22 -3.55 9.22
CA TYR A 260 -10.79 -2.74 10.35
C TYR A 260 -9.45 -3.27 10.88
N SER A 261 -8.54 -2.36 11.22
CA SER A 261 -7.33 -2.71 11.96
C SER A 261 -6.80 -1.55 12.80
N PRO A 262 -6.08 -1.84 13.91
CA PRO A 262 -5.08 -0.90 14.41
C PRO A 262 -3.98 -0.72 13.36
N CYS A 263 -3.40 0.47 13.35
CA CYS A 263 -2.30 0.84 12.46
C CYS A 263 -1.18 1.44 13.32
N PHE A 264 0.06 1.03 13.04
CA PHE A 264 1.23 1.45 13.80
C PHE A 264 2.24 2.09 12.86
N ARG A 265 2.62 3.35 13.13
CA ARG A 265 3.56 4.09 12.29
C ARG A 265 4.60 4.83 13.14
N LYS A 266 5.87 4.72 12.77
CA LYS A 266 6.97 5.45 13.43
C LYS A 266 6.90 6.95 13.20
N GLU A 267 6.26 7.40 12.11
CA GLU A 267 6.16 8.82 11.72
C GLU A 267 7.52 9.54 11.70
N LYS A 268 8.59 8.83 11.28
CA LYS A 268 9.93 9.41 11.18
C LYS A 268 9.96 10.54 10.16
N GLY A 269 10.49 11.70 10.58
CA GLY A 269 10.66 12.86 9.70
C GLY A 269 9.43 13.74 9.55
N ALA A 270 8.35 13.42 10.24
CA ALA A 270 7.18 14.27 10.30
C ALA A 270 7.41 15.42 11.29
N HIS A 271 7.43 16.65 10.79
CA HIS A 271 7.58 17.87 11.60
C HIS A 271 6.48 18.87 11.22
N GLY A 272 5.94 19.60 12.21
CA GLY A 272 4.98 20.69 11.96
C GLY A 272 4.04 20.98 13.12
N ILE A 273 3.23 22.03 12.96
CA ILE A 273 2.24 22.51 13.95
C ILE A 273 1.20 21.44 14.32
N GLU A 274 1.02 20.42 13.49
CA GLU A 274 0.02 19.37 13.66
C GLU A 274 0.50 18.18 14.52
N GLU A 275 1.67 18.27 15.13
CA GLU A 275 2.16 17.29 16.11
C GLU A 275 1.35 17.31 17.42
N ARG A 276 0.60 18.40 17.65
CA ARG A 276 -0.24 18.54 18.85
C ARG A 276 -1.59 17.85 18.63
N GLY A 277 -2.04 17.14 19.67
CA GLY A 277 -3.34 16.46 19.65
C GLY A 277 -3.29 15.08 19.01
N VAL A 278 -4.29 14.76 18.17
CA VAL A 278 -4.49 13.43 17.61
C VAL A 278 -4.38 13.37 16.07
N TYR A 279 -3.86 14.41 15.46
CA TYR A 279 -3.73 14.47 13.99
C TYR A 279 -2.64 13.54 13.46
N ARG A 280 -1.46 13.51 14.10
CA ARG A 280 -0.33 12.67 13.74
C ARG A 280 0.15 11.87 14.95
N ILE A 281 -0.03 10.57 14.89
CA ILE A 281 0.10 9.66 16.02
C ILE A 281 0.71 8.32 15.59
N HIS A 282 1.34 7.62 16.53
CA HIS A 282 2.02 6.35 16.31
C HIS A 282 1.07 5.15 16.24
N GLN A 283 -0.10 5.26 16.88
CA GLN A 283 -1.14 4.24 16.87
C GLN A 283 -2.48 4.88 16.58
N PHE A 284 -3.17 4.36 15.56
CA PHE A 284 -4.54 4.75 15.22
C PHE A 284 -5.31 3.56 14.68
N GLU A 285 -6.57 3.76 14.39
CA GLU A 285 -7.44 2.74 13.82
C GLU A 285 -7.92 3.17 12.45
N LYS A 286 -8.14 2.19 11.57
CA LYS A 286 -8.56 2.46 10.21
C LYS A 286 -9.47 1.36 9.66
N GLN A 287 -10.55 1.79 9.00
CA GLN A 287 -11.27 0.95 8.05
C GLN A 287 -10.68 1.19 6.67
N GLU A 288 -10.20 0.12 6.05
CA GLU A 288 -9.53 0.12 4.74
C GLU A 288 -10.33 -0.69 3.74
N MET A 289 -10.17 -0.40 2.46
CA MET A 289 -10.65 -1.24 1.36
C MET A 289 -9.53 -1.55 0.38
N ILE A 290 -9.54 -2.76 -0.18
CA ILE A 290 -8.66 -3.17 -1.27
C ILE A 290 -9.46 -3.80 -2.39
N VAL A 291 -8.89 -3.72 -3.60
CA VAL A 291 -9.37 -4.47 -4.77
C VAL A 291 -8.18 -5.18 -5.42
N VAL A 292 -8.39 -6.45 -5.76
CA VAL A 292 -7.48 -7.22 -6.62
C VAL A 292 -8.27 -7.57 -7.87
N CYS A 293 -7.86 -7.04 -9.02
CA CYS A 293 -8.65 -7.09 -10.25
C CYS A 293 -7.80 -7.36 -11.51
N LYS A 294 -8.46 -7.45 -12.65
CA LYS A 294 -7.81 -7.45 -13.95
C LYS A 294 -7.21 -6.07 -14.27
N PRO A 295 -6.14 -6.01 -15.10
CA PRO A 295 -5.56 -4.75 -15.52
C PRO A 295 -6.57 -3.76 -16.14
N GLU A 296 -7.46 -4.26 -16.99
CA GLU A 296 -8.47 -3.45 -17.69
C GLU A 296 -9.52 -2.83 -16.76
N ASP A 297 -9.79 -3.46 -15.61
CA ASP A 297 -10.81 -3.00 -14.65
C ASP A 297 -10.23 -2.00 -13.62
N SER A 298 -8.91 -1.82 -13.60
CA SER A 298 -8.19 -1.11 -12.54
C SER A 298 -8.66 0.34 -12.38
N MET A 299 -8.82 1.10 -13.47
CA MET A 299 -9.21 2.49 -13.40
C MET A 299 -10.68 2.67 -13.02
N GLU A 300 -11.56 1.78 -13.44
CA GLU A 300 -12.97 1.79 -13.00
C GLU A 300 -13.07 1.56 -11.48
N TRP A 301 -12.30 0.62 -10.95
CA TRP A 301 -12.24 0.40 -9.50
C TRP A 301 -11.61 1.57 -8.75
N TYR A 302 -10.57 2.20 -9.30
CA TYR A 302 -9.98 3.40 -8.73
C TYR A 302 -11.03 4.50 -8.53
N ASP A 303 -11.84 4.78 -9.56
CA ASP A 303 -12.89 5.80 -9.50
C ASP A 303 -14.00 5.43 -8.51
N LYS A 304 -14.43 4.18 -8.47
CA LYS A 304 -15.41 3.70 -7.49
C LYS A 304 -14.91 3.83 -6.06
N MET A 305 -13.66 3.43 -5.81
CA MET A 305 -13.13 3.37 -4.45
C MET A 305 -13.03 4.76 -3.79
N TRP A 306 -12.46 5.75 -4.45
CA TRP A 306 -12.40 7.09 -3.87
C TRP A 306 -13.81 7.72 -3.72
N SER A 307 -14.73 7.43 -4.63
CA SER A 307 -16.09 7.94 -4.54
C SER A 307 -16.84 7.42 -3.31
N TYR A 308 -16.56 6.19 -2.86
CA TYR A 308 -17.14 5.65 -1.62
C TYR A 308 -16.69 6.41 -0.38
N THR A 309 -15.43 6.84 -0.32
CA THR A 309 -14.95 7.70 0.79
C THR A 309 -15.65 9.05 0.77
N VAL A 310 -15.79 9.67 -0.40
CA VAL A 310 -16.56 10.92 -0.56
C VAL A 310 -17.99 10.74 -0.07
N GLU A 311 -18.68 9.67 -0.50
CA GLU A 311 -20.06 9.37 -0.11
C GLU A 311 -20.19 9.20 1.42
N LEU A 312 -19.27 8.46 2.03
CA LEU A 312 -19.27 8.25 3.48
C LEU A 312 -19.12 9.56 4.25
N PHE A 313 -18.16 10.41 3.89
CA PHE A 313 -17.97 11.69 4.56
C PHE A 313 -19.17 12.63 4.34
N ARG A 314 -19.74 12.65 3.16
CA ARG A 314 -20.94 13.44 2.86
C ARG A 314 -22.16 12.96 3.65
N SER A 315 -22.30 11.66 3.90
CA SER A 315 -23.37 11.13 4.76
C SER A 315 -23.26 11.53 6.23
N LEU A 316 -22.10 12.05 6.63
CA LEU A 316 -21.81 12.59 7.97
C LEU A 316 -21.77 14.12 7.99
N ASP A 317 -22.34 14.77 6.97
CA ASP A 317 -22.43 16.23 6.80
C ASP A 317 -21.05 16.94 6.74
N ILE A 318 -20.01 16.23 6.32
CA ILE A 318 -18.66 16.77 6.20
C ILE A 318 -18.36 17.13 4.74
N PRO A 319 -18.12 18.44 4.41
CA PRO A 319 -17.67 18.83 3.08
C PRO A 319 -16.27 18.27 2.81
N VAL A 320 -16.08 17.75 1.59
CA VAL A 320 -14.80 17.20 1.14
C VAL A 320 -14.43 17.70 -0.24
N ARG A 321 -13.14 17.58 -0.59
CA ARG A 321 -12.65 17.72 -1.97
C ARG A 321 -11.76 16.54 -2.33
N THR A 322 -11.59 16.32 -3.63
CA THR A 322 -10.61 15.37 -4.17
C THR A 322 -9.42 16.12 -4.74
N LEU A 323 -8.22 15.62 -4.44
CA LEU A 323 -6.94 16.22 -4.82
C LEU A 323 -6.10 15.17 -5.53
N GLU A 324 -5.88 15.34 -6.84
CA GLU A 324 -5.02 14.43 -7.62
C GLU A 324 -3.57 14.65 -7.23
N CYS A 325 -2.90 13.59 -6.79
CA CYS A 325 -1.49 13.64 -6.39
C CYS A 325 -0.61 13.81 -7.63
N CYS A 326 0.33 14.74 -7.57
CA CYS A 326 1.31 14.94 -8.64
C CYS A 326 2.44 13.89 -8.58
N SER A 327 3.21 13.82 -9.63
CA SER A 327 4.24 12.78 -9.84
C SER A 327 5.30 12.71 -8.74
N GLY A 328 5.70 13.84 -8.16
CA GLY A 328 6.70 13.89 -7.09
C GLY A 328 6.18 13.50 -5.72
N ASP A 329 4.86 13.61 -5.51
CA ASP A 329 4.18 13.20 -4.27
C ASP A 329 3.82 11.70 -4.27
N LEU A 330 3.76 11.05 -5.43
CA LEU A 330 3.45 9.63 -5.52
C LEU A 330 4.56 8.75 -4.93
N ALA A 331 4.22 7.88 -3.98
CA ALA A 331 5.10 6.81 -3.52
C ALA A 331 5.55 5.90 -4.67
N ASP A 332 6.67 5.20 -4.50
CA ASP A 332 7.36 4.48 -5.59
C ASP A 332 6.52 3.39 -6.27
N LEU A 333 5.61 2.76 -5.55
CA LEU A 333 4.77 1.69 -6.11
C LEU A 333 3.49 2.18 -6.78
N LYS A 334 3.09 3.43 -6.53
CA LYS A 334 1.83 3.99 -7.02
C LYS A 334 1.91 4.34 -8.50
N VAL A 335 0.85 3.99 -9.24
CA VAL A 335 0.61 4.41 -10.63
C VAL A 335 -0.13 5.74 -10.66
N LYS A 336 -1.13 5.87 -9.79
CA LYS A 336 -1.97 7.05 -9.64
C LYS A 336 -2.57 7.09 -8.24
N SER A 337 -2.77 8.29 -7.70
CA SER A 337 -3.37 8.49 -6.38
C SER A 337 -4.23 9.73 -6.35
N VAL A 338 -5.33 9.67 -5.61
CA VAL A 338 -6.18 10.81 -5.28
C VAL A 338 -6.40 10.84 -3.78
N ASP A 339 -6.18 12.00 -3.18
CA ASP A 339 -6.49 12.23 -1.78
C ASP A 339 -7.91 12.76 -1.65
N VAL A 340 -8.60 12.31 -0.61
CA VAL A 340 -9.85 12.90 -0.14
C VAL A 340 -9.50 13.76 1.06
N GLU A 341 -9.83 15.04 0.96
CA GLU A 341 -9.59 16.01 2.01
C GLU A 341 -10.91 16.53 2.58
N ALA A 342 -11.00 16.63 3.90
CA ALA A 342 -12.17 17.17 4.60
C ALA A 342 -11.98 18.65 4.93
N TRP A 343 -13.08 19.40 4.93
CA TRP A 343 -13.09 20.79 5.34
C TRP A 343 -12.85 20.95 6.85
N SER A 344 -11.98 21.86 7.22
CA SER A 344 -11.79 22.32 8.61
C SER A 344 -12.35 23.73 8.75
N PRO A 345 -13.51 23.94 9.38
CA PRO A 345 -14.04 25.27 9.69
C PRO A 345 -13.08 26.12 10.52
N ARG A 346 -12.34 25.51 11.44
CA ARG A 346 -11.35 26.17 12.29
C ARG A 346 -10.18 26.72 11.49
N GLN A 347 -9.60 25.89 10.60
CA GLN A 347 -8.44 26.27 9.81
C GLN A 347 -8.81 27.03 8.53
N LYS A 348 -10.10 26.99 8.13
CA LYS A 348 -10.62 27.51 6.86
C LYS A 348 -9.87 26.93 5.65
N LYS A 349 -9.50 25.65 5.75
CA LYS A 349 -8.82 24.88 4.71
C LYS A 349 -9.24 23.41 4.74
N TYR A 350 -8.93 22.70 3.68
CA TYR A 350 -9.07 21.25 3.62
C TYR A 350 -7.81 20.57 4.16
N PHE A 351 -7.96 19.34 4.67
CA PHE A 351 -6.86 18.48 5.11
C PHE A 351 -7.16 17.02 4.77
N GLU A 352 -6.12 16.25 4.51
CA GLU A 352 -6.19 14.86 4.08
C GLU A 352 -6.84 13.96 5.16
N VAL A 353 -7.87 13.21 4.74
CA VAL A 353 -8.57 12.22 5.57
C VAL A 353 -8.54 10.82 4.97
N GLY A 354 -8.12 10.67 3.72
CA GLY A 354 -7.98 9.40 3.05
C GLY A 354 -7.24 9.55 1.72
N SER A 355 -6.65 8.46 1.26
CA SER A 355 -5.93 8.39 -0.01
C SER A 355 -6.28 7.11 -0.74
N CYS A 356 -6.71 7.23 -2.00
CA CYS A 356 -6.99 6.12 -2.89
C CYS A 356 -5.85 5.96 -3.89
N SER A 357 -5.36 4.75 -4.08
CA SER A 357 -4.24 4.49 -4.98
C SER A 357 -4.46 3.24 -5.82
N THR A 358 -4.04 3.31 -7.10
CA THR A 358 -3.76 2.11 -7.90
C THR A 358 -2.26 1.88 -7.97
N LEU A 359 -1.85 0.64 -7.72
CA LEU A 359 -0.44 0.21 -7.78
C LEU A 359 -0.14 -0.54 -9.09
N GLY A 360 -1.15 -0.68 -9.97
CA GLY A 360 -0.99 -1.54 -11.14
C GLY A 360 -0.57 -2.95 -10.70
N ASP A 361 0.41 -3.53 -11.39
CA ASP A 361 0.92 -4.87 -11.08
C ASP A 361 2.16 -4.86 -10.14
N ALA A 362 2.56 -3.71 -9.60
CA ALA A 362 3.81 -3.60 -8.85
C ALA A 362 3.87 -4.50 -7.62
N GLN A 363 2.83 -4.50 -6.79
CA GLN A 363 2.74 -5.39 -5.62
C GLN A 363 2.57 -6.84 -6.05
N ALA A 364 1.74 -7.10 -7.06
CA ALA A 364 1.49 -8.44 -7.57
C ALA A 364 2.78 -9.11 -8.12
N ARG A 365 3.66 -8.35 -8.78
CA ARG A 365 4.96 -8.86 -9.22
C ARG A 365 5.89 -9.21 -8.05
N ARG A 366 5.92 -8.38 -7.01
CA ARG A 366 6.73 -8.62 -5.81
C ARG A 366 6.23 -9.82 -5.02
N LEU A 367 4.90 -9.92 -4.85
CA LEU A 367 4.24 -10.98 -4.08
C LEU A 367 3.86 -12.21 -4.93
N LYS A 368 4.15 -12.20 -6.25
CA LYS A 368 3.83 -13.28 -7.20
C LYS A 368 2.35 -13.61 -7.25
N ILE A 369 1.50 -12.57 -7.23
CA ILE A 369 0.03 -12.70 -7.38
C ILE A 369 -0.28 -12.79 -8.85
N ARG A 370 -0.45 -13.99 -9.36
CA ARG A 370 -0.69 -14.27 -10.78
C ARG A 370 -2.13 -14.67 -11.02
N VAL A 371 -2.60 -14.42 -12.22
CA VAL A 371 -3.94 -14.79 -12.69
C VAL A 371 -3.81 -15.78 -13.83
N SER A 372 -4.59 -16.85 -13.80
CA SER A 372 -4.75 -17.78 -14.91
C SER A 372 -5.97 -17.35 -15.71
N GLY A 373 -5.74 -16.64 -16.81
CA GLY A 373 -6.76 -16.18 -17.75
C GLY A 373 -6.88 -17.07 -18.98
N LYS A 374 -7.88 -16.77 -19.81
CA LYS A 374 -8.14 -17.51 -21.07
C LYS A 374 -6.97 -17.39 -22.06
N ASP A 375 -6.36 -16.21 -22.15
CA ASP A 375 -5.29 -15.90 -23.09
C ASP A 375 -3.90 -16.09 -22.50
N GLY A 376 -3.80 -16.67 -21.31
CA GLY A 376 -2.53 -16.92 -20.63
C GLY A 376 -2.49 -16.43 -19.20
N LYS A 377 -1.26 -16.38 -18.64
CA LYS A 377 -1.01 -15.94 -17.27
C LYS A 377 -0.55 -14.49 -17.27
N TYR A 378 -1.09 -13.71 -16.31
CA TYR A 378 -0.70 -12.32 -16.09
C TYR A 378 -0.65 -11.99 -14.59
N PHE A 379 -0.14 -10.82 -14.23
CA PHE A 379 -0.17 -10.31 -12.86
C PHE A 379 -1.45 -9.52 -12.62
N ALA A 380 -2.07 -9.71 -11.46
CA ALA A 380 -3.21 -8.92 -11.05
C ALA A 380 -2.83 -7.44 -10.83
N HIS A 381 -3.80 -6.55 -10.93
CA HIS A 381 -3.68 -5.19 -10.42
C HIS A 381 -4.20 -5.10 -8.99
N THR A 382 -3.59 -4.26 -8.17
CA THR A 382 -3.99 -4.03 -6.79
C THR A 382 -4.29 -2.55 -6.56
N LEU A 383 -5.33 -2.31 -5.75
CA LEU A 383 -5.76 -0.97 -5.36
C LEU A 383 -6.05 -0.96 -3.87
N ASN A 384 -5.86 0.20 -3.25
CA ASN A 384 -6.23 0.44 -1.85
C ASN A 384 -6.88 1.81 -1.70
N ASN A 385 -7.69 1.95 -0.66
CA ASN A 385 -8.24 3.23 -0.25
C ASN A 385 -8.65 3.21 1.22
N THR A 386 -8.43 4.31 1.89
CA THR A 386 -8.94 4.55 3.24
C THR A 386 -10.43 4.85 3.18
N VAL A 387 -11.24 4.03 3.84
CA VAL A 387 -12.67 4.28 4.04
C VAL A 387 -12.86 5.34 5.12
N CYS A 388 -12.26 5.10 6.28
CA CYS A 388 -12.33 5.96 7.46
C CYS A 388 -11.12 5.72 8.36
N ALA A 389 -10.43 6.77 8.75
CA ALA A 389 -9.33 6.73 9.68
C ALA A 389 -9.55 7.76 10.81
N PRO A 390 -10.23 7.40 11.91
CA PRO A 390 -10.14 8.20 13.11
C PRO A 390 -8.69 8.18 13.60
N PRO A 391 -8.12 9.24 14.02
CA PRO A 391 -8.60 10.52 14.54
C PRO A 391 -8.83 11.64 13.53
N ARG A 392 -8.24 11.61 12.32
CA ARG A 392 -8.48 12.69 11.36
C ARG A 392 -9.97 12.84 11.04
N MET A 393 -10.68 11.72 10.88
CA MET A 393 -12.13 11.71 10.75
C MET A 393 -12.82 12.39 11.94
N LEU A 394 -12.39 12.14 13.18
CA LEU A 394 -12.97 12.78 14.36
C LEU A 394 -12.75 14.29 14.37
N ILE A 395 -11.58 14.77 13.96
CA ILE A 395 -11.31 16.20 13.84
C ILE A 395 -12.33 16.83 12.87
N ALA A 396 -12.43 16.27 11.65
CA ALA A 396 -13.38 16.75 10.66
C ALA A 396 -14.83 16.68 11.17
N PHE A 397 -15.20 15.58 11.81
CA PHE A 397 -16.54 15.36 12.35
C PHE A 397 -16.89 16.40 13.42
N LEU A 398 -16.02 16.55 14.42
CA LEU A 398 -16.24 17.47 15.54
C LEU A 398 -16.32 18.92 15.09
N GLU A 399 -15.41 19.37 14.22
CA GLU A 399 -15.40 20.75 13.74
C GLU A 399 -16.62 21.09 12.86
N ASN A 400 -17.09 20.16 12.02
CA ASN A 400 -18.23 20.40 11.12
C ASN A 400 -19.61 20.22 11.78
N ASN A 401 -19.69 19.50 12.90
CA ASN A 401 -20.95 19.23 13.59
C ASN A 401 -21.05 19.97 14.95
N LEU A 402 -20.10 20.86 15.25
CA LEU A 402 -20.08 21.65 16.50
C LEU A 402 -21.16 22.74 16.46
N ASN A 403 -21.85 22.92 17.57
CA ASN A 403 -22.76 24.04 17.80
C ASN A 403 -22.11 25.10 18.72
N GLU A 404 -22.65 26.31 18.72
CA GLU A 404 -22.18 27.43 19.55
C GLU A 404 -22.18 27.09 21.04
N ASP A 405 -23.17 26.29 21.51
CA ASP A 405 -23.28 25.82 22.90
C ASP A 405 -22.27 24.74 23.28
N GLY A 406 -21.37 24.37 22.36
CA GLY A 406 -20.36 23.33 22.54
C GLY A 406 -20.88 21.89 22.33
N SER A 407 -22.18 21.71 22.08
CA SER A 407 -22.72 20.41 21.71
C SER A 407 -22.32 20.00 20.30
N VAL A 408 -22.32 18.69 20.00
CA VAL A 408 -21.97 18.15 18.70
C VAL A 408 -23.16 17.36 18.14
N ASN A 409 -23.65 17.73 16.98
CA ASN A 409 -24.72 17.02 16.29
C ASN A 409 -24.25 15.64 15.82
N ILE A 410 -25.15 14.66 15.88
CA ILE A 410 -24.93 13.32 15.35
C ILE A 410 -25.80 13.16 14.09
N PRO A 411 -25.19 13.14 12.88
CA PRO A 411 -25.93 12.91 11.65
C PRO A 411 -26.75 11.63 11.67
N THR A 412 -27.89 11.63 10.99
CA THR A 412 -28.86 10.53 10.99
C THR A 412 -28.22 9.17 10.68
N ALA A 413 -27.27 9.14 9.74
CA ALA A 413 -26.57 7.91 9.37
C ALA A 413 -25.78 7.29 10.53
N LEU A 414 -25.31 8.09 11.50
CA LEU A 414 -24.50 7.63 12.63
C LEU A 414 -25.31 7.35 13.90
N GLN A 415 -26.53 7.89 14.02
CA GLN A 415 -27.37 7.74 15.21
C GLN A 415 -27.58 6.29 15.65
N PRO A 416 -27.80 5.31 14.76
CA PRO A 416 -27.96 3.91 15.16
C PRO A 416 -26.73 3.37 15.94
N TYR A 417 -25.53 3.81 15.59
CA TYR A 417 -24.27 3.42 16.21
C TYR A 417 -23.99 4.17 17.52
N MET A 418 -24.72 5.29 17.75
CA MET A 418 -24.64 6.10 18.95
C MET A 418 -25.81 5.85 19.91
N GLY A 419 -26.57 4.76 19.70
CA GLY A 419 -27.73 4.40 20.54
C GLY A 419 -28.90 5.35 20.40
N GLY A 420 -29.08 5.90 19.20
CA GLY A 420 -30.16 6.84 18.87
C GLY A 420 -29.93 8.28 19.36
N LYS A 421 -28.73 8.61 19.86
CA LYS A 421 -28.41 10.00 20.25
C LYS A 421 -28.35 10.88 18.99
N GLU A 422 -29.06 11.99 19.02
CA GLU A 422 -29.07 13.03 17.99
C GLU A 422 -27.98 14.09 18.22
N LYS A 423 -27.51 14.19 19.47
CA LYS A 423 -26.54 15.20 19.90
C LYS A 423 -25.70 14.69 21.06
N LEU A 424 -24.42 15.05 21.10
CA LEU A 424 -23.57 14.95 22.27
C LEU A 424 -23.57 16.30 23.00
N VAL A 425 -23.73 16.25 24.32
CA VAL A 425 -23.76 17.44 25.20
C VAL A 425 -22.48 17.45 26.03
N PRO A 426 -21.72 18.54 26.04
CA PRO A 426 -20.51 18.65 26.85
C PRO A 426 -20.84 18.53 28.34
N LYS A 427 -19.87 18.06 29.14
CA LYS A 427 -20.02 17.95 30.58
C LYS A 427 -19.67 19.23 31.32
N ASN A 428 -18.81 20.06 30.69
CA ASN A 428 -18.28 21.31 31.24
C ASN A 428 -18.41 22.46 30.27
#